data_6030cecd2289becb09eb3c6958987539
#
_entry.id   6030cecd2289becb09eb3c6958987539
#
_cell.length_a   1.000
_cell.length_b   1.000
_cell.length_c   1.000
_cell.angle_alpha   90.00
_cell.angle_beta   90.00
_cell.angle_gamma   90.00
#
_symmetry.space_group_name_H-M   'P 1'
#
loop_
_entity.id
_entity.type
_entity.pdbx_description
1 polymer ?
#
loop_
_entity_poly.entity_id
_entity_poly.type
_entity_poly.pdbx_seq_one_letter_code
_entity_poly.pdbx_strand_id
1 'polypeptide(L)'
;MAGDELGCKDIATLLKNVAAEMQKKYVKQLRDLDAEIGDGDLGITVQKGFRAVEELLSNMECTKSGISAMLKEIGTVFSEANPSTFSSFFATAFRKAAVVAKEKQRIDMNDVVNMFEAASNGVMKLGKAKQGDKTLLDALVPAAKAFQKAAQSGGTFVEGFRNATFSAKEGMEHTKELQAMVGRARSFGARTVGVQDAGATFVYLFLDEVTRSLSTL
;
A
#
# COMPACT_ATOMS: atom_id res chain seq x y z
N MET A 1 3.53 -15.66 -18.15
CA MET A 1 4.71 -14.99 -17.56
C MET A 1 4.46 -13.50 -17.67
N ALA A 2 4.42 -12.76 -16.56
CA ALA A 2 4.38 -11.30 -16.64
C ALA A 2 5.66 -10.85 -17.38
N GLY A 3 5.51 -10.10 -18.49
CA GLY A 3 6.65 -9.58 -19.24
C GLY A 3 7.50 -8.64 -18.39
N ASP A 4 8.63 -8.18 -18.92
CA ASP A 4 9.53 -7.25 -18.25
C ASP A 4 8.92 -5.86 -17.99
N GLU A 5 7.70 -5.63 -18.46
CA GLU A 5 6.95 -4.37 -18.31
C GLU A 5 5.45 -4.61 -18.14
N LEU A 6 4.80 -3.77 -17.33
CA LEU A 6 3.35 -3.76 -17.12
C LEU A 6 2.72 -2.52 -17.78
N GLY A 7 1.70 -2.73 -18.57
CA GLY A 7 0.89 -1.67 -19.17
C GLY A 7 -0.30 -1.27 -18.29
N CYS A 8 -1.02 -0.22 -18.70
CA CYS A 8 -2.16 0.30 -17.95
C CYS A 8 -3.24 -0.78 -17.70
N LYS A 9 -3.53 -1.64 -18.66
CA LYS A 9 -4.53 -2.72 -18.52
C LYS A 9 -4.10 -3.77 -17.50
N ASP A 10 -2.82 -4.14 -17.51
CA ASP A 10 -2.27 -5.13 -16.58
C ASP A 10 -2.38 -4.62 -15.15
N ILE A 11 -1.98 -3.35 -14.93
CA ILE A 11 -2.05 -2.69 -13.62
C ILE A 11 -3.50 -2.49 -13.16
N ALA A 12 -4.40 -2.11 -14.07
CA ALA A 12 -5.82 -1.95 -13.74
C ALA A 12 -6.45 -3.29 -13.32
N THR A 13 -6.17 -4.36 -14.04
CA THR A 13 -6.66 -5.71 -13.70
C THR A 13 -6.10 -6.17 -12.36
N LEU A 14 -4.79 -6.01 -12.16
CA LEU A 14 -4.11 -6.31 -10.90
C LEU A 14 -4.76 -5.59 -9.71
N LEU A 15 -4.85 -4.26 -9.78
CA LEU A 15 -5.37 -3.44 -8.69
C LEU A 15 -6.87 -3.62 -8.47
N LYS A 16 -7.64 -3.96 -9.50
CA LYS A 16 -9.05 -4.33 -9.37
C LYS A 16 -9.21 -5.63 -8.57
N ASN A 17 -8.42 -6.66 -8.87
CA ASN A 17 -8.43 -7.91 -8.12
C ASN A 17 -8.05 -7.69 -6.64
N VAL A 18 -6.98 -6.90 -6.41
CA VAL A 18 -6.57 -6.50 -5.05
C VAL A 18 -7.71 -5.78 -4.32
N ALA A 19 -8.38 -4.83 -4.99
CA ALA A 19 -9.47 -4.06 -4.39
C ALA A 19 -10.65 -4.97 -4.01
N ALA A 20 -11.00 -5.94 -4.85
CA ALA A 20 -12.07 -6.91 -4.58
C ALA A 20 -11.81 -7.76 -3.33
N GLU A 21 -10.56 -8.15 -3.09
CA GLU A 21 -10.18 -8.92 -1.91
C GLU A 21 -10.07 -8.06 -0.65
N MET A 22 -9.40 -6.91 -0.75
CA MET A 22 -9.15 -6.02 0.39
C MET A 22 -10.45 -5.53 1.04
N GLN A 23 -11.47 -5.20 0.25
CA GLN A 23 -12.75 -4.71 0.79
C GLN A 23 -13.59 -5.76 1.53
N LYS A 24 -13.27 -7.06 1.38
CA LYS A 24 -14.06 -8.16 1.94
C LYS A 24 -13.31 -8.93 3.03
N LYS A 25 -12.07 -9.31 2.74
CA LYS A 25 -11.35 -10.34 3.48
C LYS A 25 -10.75 -9.84 4.80
N TYR A 26 -10.28 -8.60 4.84
CA TYR A 26 -9.45 -8.10 5.94
C TYR A 26 -10.11 -7.03 6.82
N VAL A 27 -11.34 -6.65 6.51
CA VAL A 27 -12.09 -5.57 7.19
C VAL A 27 -12.17 -5.79 8.70
N LYS A 28 -12.55 -7.01 9.12
CA LYS A 28 -12.68 -7.34 10.56
C LYS A 28 -11.32 -7.30 11.25
N GLN A 29 -10.30 -7.91 10.65
CA GLN A 29 -8.95 -7.96 11.22
C GLN A 29 -8.37 -6.56 11.42
N LEU A 30 -8.46 -5.70 10.40
CA LEU A 30 -7.93 -4.33 10.48
C LEU A 30 -8.70 -3.46 11.48
N ARG A 31 -10.02 -3.63 11.56
CA ARG A 31 -10.83 -2.95 12.57
C ARG A 31 -10.45 -3.36 13.98
N ASP A 32 -10.33 -4.66 14.23
CA ASP A 32 -10.07 -5.19 15.56
C ASP A 32 -8.67 -4.78 16.04
N LEU A 33 -7.65 -4.84 15.18
CA LEU A 33 -6.30 -4.34 15.49
C LEU A 33 -6.30 -2.83 15.77
N ASP A 34 -6.98 -2.05 14.95
CA ASP A 34 -7.04 -0.60 15.14
C ASP A 34 -7.78 -0.21 16.42
N ALA A 35 -8.80 -0.98 16.81
CA ALA A 35 -9.54 -0.73 18.04
C ALA A 35 -8.73 -0.96 19.34
N GLU A 36 -7.62 -1.69 19.29
CA GLU A 36 -6.77 -1.93 20.47
C GLU A 36 -6.00 -0.67 20.91
N ILE A 37 -5.50 0.12 19.95
CA ILE A 37 -4.69 1.32 20.21
C ILE A 37 -5.05 2.50 19.30
N GLY A 38 -6.27 2.52 18.77
CA GLY A 38 -6.81 3.53 17.88
C GLY A 38 -8.30 3.75 18.11
N ASP A 39 -9.03 4.09 17.06
CA ASP A 39 -10.49 4.32 17.09
C ASP A 39 -11.31 3.25 16.36
N GLY A 40 -10.65 2.23 15.81
CA GLY A 40 -11.28 1.09 15.15
C GLY A 40 -11.89 1.40 13.79
N ASP A 41 -11.53 2.51 13.16
CA ASP A 41 -12.12 2.94 11.89
C ASP A 41 -11.40 2.44 10.64
N LEU A 42 -10.18 1.86 10.78
CA LEU A 42 -9.37 1.42 9.65
C LEU A 42 -10.08 0.37 8.79
N GLY A 43 -10.78 -0.57 9.41
CA GLY A 43 -11.51 -1.60 8.66
C GLY A 43 -12.56 -1.02 7.74
N ILE A 44 -13.38 -0.05 8.22
CA ILE A 44 -14.41 0.61 7.40
C ILE A 44 -13.78 1.52 6.34
N THR A 45 -12.66 2.16 6.65
CA THR A 45 -11.91 2.99 5.69
C THR A 45 -11.42 2.13 4.52
N VAL A 46 -10.83 0.97 4.81
CA VAL A 46 -10.35 0.01 3.80
C VAL A 46 -11.52 -0.53 2.97
N GLN A 47 -12.63 -0.91 3.60
CA GLN A 47 -13.80 -1.43 2.90
C GLN A 47 -14.37 -0.42 1.90
N LYS A 48 -14.67 0.80 2.36
CA LYS A 48 -15.26 1.84 1.51
C LYS A 48 -14.30 2.31 0.43
N GLY A 49 -13.02 2.53 0.80
CA GLY A 49 -12.00 2.98 -0.13
C GLY A 49 -11.77 2.00 -1.27
N PHE A 50 -11.60 0.71 -0.98
CA PHE A 50 -11.39 -0.28 -2.05
C PHE A 50 -12.64 -0.59 -2.85
N ARG A 51 -13.84 -0.44 -2.28
CA ARG A 51 -15.06 -0.49 -3.06
C ARG A 51 -15.07 0.60 -4.14
N ALA A 52 -14.74 1.84 -3.77
CA ALA A 52 -14.66 2.94 -4.73
C ALA A 52 -13.57 2.72 -5.78
N VAL A 53 -12.43 2.13 -5.40
CA VAL A 53 -11.35 1.77 -6.33
C VAL A 53 -11.81 0.68 -7.31
N GLU A 54 -12.50 -0.37 -6.85
CA GLU A 54 -13.04 -1.43 -7.72
C GLU A 54 -14.07 -0.86 -8.72
N GLU A 55 -14.96 0.02 -8.26
CA GLU A 55 -15.94 0.71 -9.10
C GLU A 55 -15.24 1.58 -10.17
N LEU A 56 -14.23 2.37 -9.79
CA LEU A 56 -13.42 3.16 -10.71
C LEU A 56 -12.79 2.28 -11.79
N LEU A 57 -12.04 1.24 -11.38
CA LEU A 57 -11.28 0.40 -12.30
C LEU A 57 -12.18 -0.48 -13.20
N SER A 58 -13.43 -0.75 -12.78
CA SER A 58 -14.40 -1.47 -13.58
C SER A 58 -14.93 -0.64 -14.76
N ASN A 59 -14.91 0.71 -14.65
CA ASN A 59 -15.44 1.65 -15.61
C ASN A 59 -14.35 2.43 -16.36
N MET A 60 -13.07 2.22 -16.02
CA MET A 60 -11.96 2.99 -16.56
C MET A 60 -11.51 2.45 -17.93
N GLU A 61 -11.38 3.36 -18.91
CA GLU A 61 -10.74 3.06 -20.18
C GLU A 61 -9.25 3.43 -20.15
N CYS A 62 -8.37 2.43 -20.09
CA CYS A 62 -6.91 2.62 -20.08
C CYS A 62 -6.32 3.35 -21.28
N THR A 63 -7.05 3.46 -22.39
CA THR A 63 -6.55 4.07 -23.62
C THR A 63 -6.43 5.60 -23.54
N LYS A 64 -7.18 6.26 -22.66
CA LYS A 64 -7.25 7.72 -22.57
C LYS A 64 -6.51 8.30 -21.38
N SER A 65 -6.37 7.57 -20.30
CA SER A 65 -5.95 8.11 -19.02
C SER A 65 -4.49 7.85 -18.65
N GLY A 66 -3.87 6.80 -19.21
CA GLY A 66 -2.51 6.39 -18.84
C GLY A 66 -2.35 5.94 -17.39
N ILE A 67 -1.19 5.38 -17.06
CA ILE A 67 -0.89 4.83 -15.73
C ILE A 67 -0.92 5.92 -14.65
N SER A 68 -0.32 7.07 -14.95
CA SER A 68 -0.24 8.20 -14.00
C SER A 68 -1.61 8.70 -13.57
N ALA A 69 -2.53 8.91 -14.53
CA ALA A 69 -3.88 9.38 -14.23
C ALA A 69 -4.66 8.33 -13.41
N MET A 70 -4.56 7.05 -13.78
CA MET A 70 -5.17 5.95 -13.03
C MET A 70 -4.72 5.91 -11.57
N LEU A 71 -3.40 5.94 -11.32
CA LEU A 71 -2.87 5.92 -9.96
C LEU A 71 -3.30 7.14 -9.14
N LYS A 72 -3.33 8.33 -9.77
CA LYS A 72 -3.81 9.55 -9.13
C LYS A 72 -5.28 9.43 -8.74
N GLU A 73 -6.12 8.92 -9.64
CA GLU A 73 -7.57 8.77 -9.44
C GLU A 73 -7.87 7.74 -8.36
N ILE A 74 -7.15 6.60 -8.34
CA ILE A 74 -7.24 5.61 -7.25
C ILE A 74 -7.04 6.27 -5.88
N GLY A 75 -5.98 7.07 -5.73
CA GLY A 75 -5.75 7.79 -4.49
C GLY A 75 -6.88 8.76 -4.13
N THR A 76 -7.47 9.41 -5.13
CA THR A 76 -8.57 10.37 -4.96
C THR A 76 -9.84 9.67 -4.48
N VAL A 77 -10.36 8.68 -5.24
CA VAL A 77 -11.62 7.99 -4.89
C VAL A 77 -11.52 7.25 -3.56
N PHE A 78 -10.35 6.67 -3.24
CA PHE A 78 -10.14 6.03 -1.96
C PHE A 78 -10.27 7.01 -0.79
N SER A 79 -9.66 8.20 -0.91
CA SER A 79 -9.69 9.20 0.17
C SER A 79 -11.04 9.89 0.30
N GLU A 80 -11.79 10.04 -0.77
CA GLU A 80 -13.13 10.64 -0.77
C GLU A 80 -14.19 9.68 -0.23
N ALA A 81 -14.04 8.37 -0.44
CA ALA A 81 -14.98 7.36 0.02
C ALA A 81 -15.07 7.28 1.56
N ASN A 82 -14.00 7.54 2.28
CA ASN A 82 -13.98 7.65 3.74
C ASN A 82 -12.80 8.52 4.21
N PRO A 83 -12.99 9.84 4.34
CA PRO A 83 -11.92 10.76 4.76
C PRO A 83 -11.38 10.40 6.15
N SER A 84 -10.08 10.11 6.23
CA SER A 84 -9.36 9.77 7.46
C SER A 84 -7.87 10.09 7.32
N THR A 85 -7.13 10.00 8.43
CA THR A 85 -5.66 10.12 8.38
C THR A 85 -5.06 9.02 7.52
N PHE A 86 -5.55 7.77 7.65
CA PHE A 86 -5.07 6.65 6.87
C PHE A 86 -5.36 6.83 5.36
N SER A 87 -6.57 7.24 5.00
CA SER A 87 -6.92 7.49 3.59
C SER A 87 -6.07 8.61 2.97
N SER A 88 -5.65 9.59 3.76
CA SER A 88 -4.72 10.63 3.32
C SER A 88 -3.32 10.07 3.03
N PHE A 89 -2.84 9.10 3.83
CA PHE A 89 -1.57 8.41 3.56
C PHE A 89 -1.66 7.55 2.30
N PHE A 90 -2.74 6.79 2.14
CA PHE A 90 -2.98 5.99 0.95
C PHE A 90 -3.00 6.86 -0.32
N ALA A 91 -3.79 7.94 -0.31
CA ALA A 91 -3.86 8.88 -1.42
C ALA A 91 -2.50 9.52 -1.72
N THR A 92 -1.73 9.87 -0.69
CA THR A 92 -0.39 10.44 -0.88
C THR A 92 0.55 9.43 -1.51
N ALA A 93 0.56 8.17 -1.08
CA ALA A 93 1.39 7.12 -1.65
C ALA A 93 1.09 6.94 -3.15
N PHE A 94 -0.18 6.81 -3.52
CA PHE A 94 -0.61 6.63 -4.90
C PHE A 94 -0.34 7.87 -5.77
N ARG A 95 -0.58 9.08 -5.26
CA ARG A 95 -0.26 10.32 -5.98
C ARG A 95 1.24 10.51 -6.21
N LYS A 96 2.08 10.09 -5.27
CA LYS A 96 3.55 10.13 -5.43
C LYS A 96 4.03 9.09 -6.44
N ALA A 97 3.49 7.89 -6.42
CA ALA A 97 3.74 6.88 -7.44
C ALA A 97 3.29 7.36 -8.84
N ALA A 98 2.15 8.03 -8.93
CA ALA A 98 1.64 8.61 -10.18
C ALA A 98 2.60 9.60 -10.83
N VAL A 99 3.35 10.38 -10.04
CA VAL A 99 4.35 11.32 -10.56
C VAL A 99 5.47 10.59 -11.30
N VAL A 100 5.89 9.42 -10.79
CA VAL A 100 6.92 8.58 -11.44
C VAL A 100 6.41 8.01 -12.76
N ALA A 101 5.12 7.65 -12.82
CA ALA A 101 4.49 7.11 -14.03
C ALA A 101 4.09 8.18 -15.07
N LYS A 102 4.43 9.45 -14.84
CA LYS A 102 4.07 10.52 -15.78
C LYS A 102 4.65 10.23 -17.17
N GLU A 103 3.80 10.34 -18.21
CA GLU A 103 4.12 10.09 -19.62
C GLU A 103 4.52 8.64 -19.97
N LYS A 104 4.46 7.71 -18.99
CA LYS A 104 4.76 6.30 -19.25
C LYS A 104 3.51 5.53 -19.69
N GLN A 105 3.66 4.75 -20.77
CA GLN A 105 2.63 3.83 -21.25
C GLN A 105 2.79 2.43 -20.64
N ARG A 106 4.01 2.10 -20.24
CA ARG A 106 4.39 0.87 -19.54
C ARG A 106 5.37 1.22 -18.42
N ILE A 107 5.42 0.41 -17.40
CA ILE A 107 6.37 0.53 -16.30
C ILE A 107 7.20 -0.74 -16.18
N ASP A 108 8.46 -0.58 -15.86
CA ASP A 108 9.41 -1.66 -15.57
C ASP A 108 9.68 -1.80 -14.05
N MET A 109 10.58 -2.71 -13.69
CA MET A 109 11.00 -2.92 -12.30
C MET A 109 11.59 -1.66 -11.65
N ASN A 110 12.37 -0.87 -12.39
CA ASN A 110 13.00 0.35 -11.86
C ASN A 110 11.95 1.43 -11.61
N ASP A 111 10.94 1.49 -12.45
CA ASP A 111 9.79 2.40 -12.22
C ASP A 111 9.07 2.07 -10.92
N VAL A 112 8.84 0.79 -10.64
CA VAL A 112 8.22 0.37 -9.38
C VAL A 112 9.12 0.65 -8.18
N VAL A 113 10.45 0.48 -8.29
CA VAL A 113 11.41 0.93 -7.25
C VAL A 113 11.22 2.41 -6.96
N ASN A 114 11.22 3.25 -8.00
CA ASN A 114 11.05 4.70 -7.86
C ASN A 114 9.66 5.07 -7.29
N MET A 115 8.61 4.31 -7.66
CA MET A 115 7.26 4.48 -7.09
C MET A 115 7.22 4.16 -5.60
N PHE A 116 7.85 3.07 -5.15
CA PHE A 116 7.96 2.74 -3.73
C PHE A 116 8.71 3.81 -2.94
N GLU A 117 9.81 4.31 -3.49
CA GLU A 117 10.60 5.37 -2.87
C GLU A 117 9.78 6.67 -2.76
N ALA A 118 9.15 7.10 -3.85
CA ALA A 118 8.33 8.30 -3.87
C ALA A 118 7.13 8.20 -2.90
N ALA A 119 6.47 7.04 -2.84
CA ALA A 119 5.38 6.76 -1.93
C ALA A 119 5.85 6.83 -0.46
N SER A 120 6.93 6.13 -0.13
CA SER A 120 7.50 6.10 1.23
C SER A 120 7.90 7.50 1.69
N ASN A 121 8.62 8.25 0.86
CA ASN A 121 9.03 9.63 1.14
C ASN A 121 7.83 10.56 1.31
N GLY A 122 6.80 10.39 0.48
CA GLY A 122 5.56 11.15 0.59
C GLY A 122 4.83 10.92 1.91
N VAL A 123 4.71 9.67 2.32
CA VAL A 123 4.07 9.27 3.58
C VAL A 123 4.89 9.73 4.78
N MET A 124 6.22 9.55 4.78
CA MET A 124 7.11 10.06 5.84
C MET A 124 6.95 11.57 6.03
N LYS A 125 6.94 12.31 4.93
CA LYS A 125 6.79 13.78 4.98
C LYS A 125 5.42 14.20 5.51
N LEU A 126 4.34 13.56 5.07
CA LEU A 126 2.98 13.87 5.51
C LEU A 126 2.77 13.53 6.98
N GLY A 127 3.21 12.35 7.41
CA GLY A 127 3.04 11.86 8.78
C GLY A 127 4.07 12.40 9.77
N LYS A 128 5.13 13.07 9.29
CA LYS A 128 6.30 13.45 10.09
C LYS A 128 6.82 12.25 10.91
N ALA A 129 6.82 11.09 10.27
CA ALA A 129 7.15 9.80 10.88
C ALA A 129 8.26 9.10 10.09
N LYS A 130 8.89 8.13 10.72
CA LYS A 130 9.95 7.31 10.14
C LYS A 130 9.76 5.85 10.55
N GLN A 131 10.53 4.96 9.94
CA GLN A 131 10.64 3.57 10.38
C GLN A 131 11.13 3.55 11.85
N GLY A 132 10.50 2.72 12.68
CA GLY A 132 10.71 2.64 14.11
C GLY A 132 9.70 3.42 14.96
N ASP A 133 8.82 4.22 14.34
CA ASP A 133 7.81 5.01 15.05
C ASP A 133 6.49 4.23 15.28
N LYS A 134 6.44 2.96 14.91
CA LYS A 134 5.28 2.07 14.98
C LYS A 134 4.12 2.60 14.12
N THR A 135 4.30 2.52 12.80
CA THR A 135 3.36 3.00 11.78
C THR A 135 3.39 2.10 10.54
N LEU A 136 2.56 2.39 9.57
CA LEU A 136 2.61 1.73 8.25
C LEU A 136 4.01 1.78 7.59
N LEU A 137 4.87 2.73 7.97
CA LEU A 137 6.24 2.85 7.45
C LEU A 137 7.15 1.70 7.90
N ASP A 138 6.82 1.06 9.01
CA ASP A 138 7.58 -0.07 9.53
C ASP A 138 7.43 -1.33 8.65
N ALA A 139 6.39 -1.40 7.84
CA ALA A 139 6.23 -2.40 6.78
C ALA A 139 6.62 -1.86 5.39
N LEU A 140 6.25 -0.61 5.06
CA LEU A 140 6.45 -0.04 3.72
C LEU A 140 7.93 0.17 3.37
N VAL A 141 8.73 0.69 4.32
CA VAL A 141 10.15 0.98 4.05
C VAL A 141 10.97 -0.31 3.84
N PRO A 142 10.84 -1.36 4.67
CA PRO A 142 11.51 -2.64 4.39
C PRO A 142 11.05 -3.27 3.06
N ALA A 143 9.76 -3.21 2.75
CA ALA A 143 9.22 -3.71 1.48
C ALA A 143 9.86 -3.02 0.27
N ALA A 144 9.94 -1.68 0.30
CA ALA A 144 10.58 -0.90 -0.77
C ALA A 144 12.04 -1.32 -0.99
N LYS A 145 12.81 -1.49 0.09
CA LYS A 145 14.21 -1.94 0.04
C LYS A 145 14.36 -3.36 -0.52
N ALA A 146 13.46 -4.27 -0.13
CA ALA A 146 13.47 -5.65 -0.60
C ALA A 146 13.13 -5.73 -2.09
N PHE A 147 12.16 -4.95 -2.55
CA PHE A 147 11.81 -4.84 -3.98
C PHE A 147 12.99 -4.27 -4.78
N GLN A 148 13.62 -3.19 -4.30
CA GLN A 148 14.80 -2.59 -4.93
C GLN A 148 15.94 -3.60 -5.08
N LYS A 149 16.22 -4.39 -4.03
CA LYS A 149 17.26 -5.43 -4.08
C LYS A 149 16.96 -6.50 -5.14
N ALA A 150 15.69 -6.93 -5.26
CA ALA A 150 15.28 -7.87 -6.29
C ALA A 150 15.45 -7.29 -7.69
N ALA A 151 15.08 -6.03 -7.93
CA ALA A 151 15.28 -5.35 -9.20
C ALA A 151 16.77 -5.25 -9.58
N GLN A 152 17.64 -4.88 -8.63
CA GLN A 152 19.10 -4.81 -8.83
C GLN A 152 19.73 -6.17 -9.15
N SER A 153 19.11 -7.26 -8.72
CA SER A 153 19.56 -8.63 -9.00
C SER A 153 18.99 -9.21 -10.30
N GLY A 154 18.27 -8.42 -11.10
CA GLY A 154 17.64 -8.88 -12.34
C GLY A 154 16.40 -9.76 -12.12
N GLY A 155 15.75 -9.62 -10.98
CA GLY A 155 14.55 -10.37 -10.64
C GLY A 155 13.31 -9.93 -11.43
N THR A 156 12.27 -10.75 -11.40
CA THR A 156 10.96 -10.49 -12.01
C THR A 156 10.04 -9.68 -11.07
N PHE A 157 8.93 -9.15 -11.60
CA PHE A 157 7.90 -8.50 -10.77
C PHE A 157 7.38 -9.41 -9.65
N VAL A 158 7.14 -10.68 -9.97
CA VAL A 158 6.65 -11.67 -8.97
C VAL A 158 7.67 -11.87 -7.85
N GLU A 159 8.95 -12.00 -8.17
CA GLU A 159 10.03 -12.09 -7.18
C GLU A 159 10.19 -10.82 -6.36
N GLY A 160 10.14 -9.66 -7.02
CA GLY A 160 10.22 -8.35 -6.38
C GLY A 160 9.10 -8.16 -5.35
N PHE A 161 7.85 -8.41 -5.73
CA PHE A 161 6.70 -8.29 -4.83
C PHE A 161 6.68 -9.37 -3.76
N ARG A 162 7.11 -10.61 -4.05
CA ARG A 162 7.25 -11.66 -3.03
C ARG A 162 8.26 -11.25 -1.94
N ASN A 163 9.42 -10.73 -2.32
CA ASN A 163 10.43 -10.26 -1.39
C ASN A 163 9.94 -9.05 -0.60
N ALA A 164 9.24 -8.12 -1.25
CA ALA A 164 8.62 -6.98 -0.60
C ALA A 164 7.55 -7.41 0.42
N THR A 165 6.69 -8.36 0.07
CA THR A 165 5.66 -8.92 0.97
C THR A 165 6.28 -9.58 2.19
N PHE A 166 7.35 -10.37 1.99
CA PHE A 166 8.07 -11.01 3.08
C PHE A 166 8.64 -9.99 4.05
N SER A 167 9.35 -8.97 3.55
CA SER A 167 9.92 -7.91 4.39
C SER A 167 8.87 -7.00 5.02
N ALA A 168 7.72 -6.78 4.36
CA ALA A 168 6.58 -6.09 4.97
C ALA A 168 6.02 -6.87 6.15
N LYS A 169 5.93 -8.21 6.04
CA LYS A 169 5.48 -9.09 7.13
C LYS A 169 6.40 -9.01 8.34
N GLU A 170 7.71 -9.12 8.11
CA GLU A 170 8.70 -8.98 9.19
C GLU A 170 8.61 -7.62 9.87
N GLY A 171 8.51 -6.53 9.09
CA GLY A 171 8.35 -5.17 9.63
C GLY A 171 7.04 -4.99 10.39
N MET A 172 5.94 -5.54 9.90
CA MET A 172 4.66 -5.56 10.60
C MET A 172 4.74 -6.31 11.94
N GLU A 173 5.34 -7.50 11.96
CA GLU A 173 5.51 -8.29 13.18
C GLU A 173 6.40 -7.57 14.20
N HIS A 174 7.48 -6.94 13.75
CA HIS A 174 8.36 -6.14 14.60
C HIS A 174 7.65 -4.96 15.28
N THR A 175 6.55 -4.44 14.72
CA THR A 175 5.79 -3.36 15.40
C THR A 175 5.30 -3.72 16.79
N LYS A 176 5.17 -5.01 17.12
CA LYS A 176 4.81 -5.47 18.48
C LYS A 176 5.88 -5.10 19.52
N GLU A 177 7.14 -4.97 19.12
CA GLU A 177 8.25 -4.63 20.00
C GLU A 177 8.39 -3.11 20.19
N LEU A 178 7.73 -2.32 19.35
CA LEU A 178 7.84 -0.86 19.33
C LEU A 178 6.76 -0.20 20.21
N GLN A 179 7.12 0.94 20.80
CA GLN A 179 6.15 1.90 21.34
C GLN A 179 5.75 2.90 20.26
N ALA A 180 4.48 3.26 20.18
CA ALA A 180 4.00 4.25 19.21
C ALA A 180 4.51 5.67 19.56
N MET A 181 5.19 6.28 18.59
CA MET A 181 5.81 7.62 18.76
C MET A 181 4.97 8.73 18.14
N VAL A 182 4.05 8.39 17.24
CA VAL A 182 3.23 9.34 16.47
C VAL A 182 1.79 8.85 16.35
N GLY A 183 0.91 9.69 15.79
CA GLY A 183 -0.48 9.36 15.53
C GLY A 183 -1.33 9.16 16.79
N ARG A 184 -2.50 8.56 16.63
CA ARG A 184 -3.44 8.30 17.73
C ARG A 184 -2.89 7.32 18.76
N ALA A 185 -2.20 6.29 18.31
CA ALA A 185 -1.61 5.27 19.18
C ALA A 185 -0.62 5.86 20.19
N ARG A 186 0.03 6.99 19.89
CA ARG A 186 0.95 7.68 20.83
C ARG A 186 0.31 7.96 22.19
N SER A 187 -0.97 8.30 22.24
CA SER A 187 -1.66 8.60 23.51
C SER A 187 -1.79 7.39 24.44
N PHE A 188 -1.62 6.18 23.94
CA PHE A 188 -1.63 4.95 24.73
C PHE A 188 -0.26 4.63 25.36
N GLY A 189 0.83 5.31 24.93
CA GLY A 189 2.17 5.19 25.52
C GLY A 189 2.69 3.75 25.50
N ALA A 190 3.22 3.30 26.64
CA ALA A 190 3.79 1.95 26.78
C ALA A 190 2.78 0.80 26.54
N ARG A 191 1.47 1.05 26.65
CA ARG A 191 0.43 0.04 26.36
C ARG A 191 0.40 -0.39 24.87
N THR A 192 1.07 0.35 23.99
CA THR A 192 1.19 -0.01 22.57
C THR A 192 2.19 -1.15 22.34
N VAL A 193 3.12 -1.41 23.28
CA VAL A 193 4.04 -2.54 23.20
C VAL A 193 3.27 -3.85 23.38
N GLY A 194 3.54 -4.82 22.54
CA GLY A 194 2.82 -6.09 22.46
C GLY A 194 1.68 -6.09 21.43
N VAL A 195 1.20 -4.90 21.02
CA VAL A 195 0.10 -4.79 20.01
C VAL A 195 0.72 -4.57 18.63
N GLN A 196 0.15 -5.23 17.62
CA GLN A 196 0.57 -5.08 16.22
C GLN A 196 -0.03 -3.81 15.62
N ASP A 197 0.77 -3.04 14.84
CA ASP A 197 0.27 -1.84 14.15
C ASP A 197 -0.70 -2.20 13.01
N ALA A 198 -1.89 -1.61 13.02
CA ALA A 198 -2.92 -1.87 12.02
C ALA A 198 -2.53 -1.33 10.63
N GLY A 199 -1.82 -0.19 10.56
CA GLY A 199 -1.33 0.38 9.32
C GLY A 199 -0.22 -0.46 8.67
N ALA A 200 0.73 -0.97 9.46
CA ALA A 200 1.75 -1.91 9.00
C ALA A 200 1.12 -3.23 8.52
N THR A 201 0.08 -3.70 9.23
CA THR A 201 -0.70 -4.88 8.85
C THR A 201 -1.39 -4.66 7.49
N PHE A 202 -1.99 -3.50 7.29
CA PHE A 202 -2.57 -3.15 5.99
C PHE A 202 -1.53 -3.23 4.86
N VAL A 203 -0.33 -2.66 5.04
CA VAL A 203 0.72 -2.69 4.01
C VAL A 203 1.09 -4.12 3.64
N TYR A 204 1.31 -4.98 4.65
CA TYR A 204 1.59 -6.39 4.40
C TYR A 204 0.46 -7.07 3.61
N LEU A 205 -0.78 -6.94 4.04
CA LEU A 205 -1.94 -7.57 3.41
C LEU A 205 -2.15 -7.08 1.97
N PHE A 206 -1.96 -5.79 1.74
CA PHE A 206 -2.05 -5.20 0.39
C PHE A 206 -0.98 -5.78 -0.54
N LEU A 207 0.27 -5.87 -0.10
CA LEU A 207 1.36 -6.44 -0.89
C LEU A 207 1.20 -7.95 -1.11
N ASP A 208 0.62 -8.68 -0.15
CA ASP A 208 0.30 -10.10 -0.29
C ASP A 208 -0.75 -10.32 -1.40
N GLU A 209 -1.82 -9.51 -1.44
CA GLU A 209 -2.82 -9.59 -2.51
C GLU A 209 -2.25 -9.14 -3.87
N VAL A 210 -1.35 -8.14 -3.91
CA VAL A 210 -0.62 -7.77 -5.14
C VAL A 210 0.20 -8.96 -5.64
N THR A 211 0.95 -9.62 -4.76
CA THR A 211 1.78 -10.79 -5.11
C THR A 211 0.95 -11.95 -5.66
N ARG A 212 -0.20 -12.23 -5.03
CA ARG A 212 -1.13 -13.27 -5.47
C ARG A 212 -1.72 -12.96 -6.85
N SER A 213 -2.21 -11.73 -7.03
CA SER A 213 -2.79 -11.28 -8.30
C SER A 213 -1.79 -11.29 -9.44
N LEU A 214 -0.53 -10.90 -9.20
CA LEU A 214 0.53 -10.97 -10.21
C LEU A 214 0.82 -12.41 -10.66
N SER A 215 0.68 -13.38 -9.77
CA SER A 215 0.91 -14.79 -10.08
C SER A 215 -0.20 -15.39 -10.97
N THR A 216 -1.30 -14.67 -11.18
CA THR A 216 -2.45 -15.10 -11.99
C THR A 216 -2.64 -14.27 -13.27
N LEU A 217 -1.84 -13.23 -13.50
CA LEU A 217 -1.76 -12.48 -14.76
C LEU A 217 -0.92 -13.25 -15.80
#